data_0bcb634ea7fc0bf30e9999316f1c9a56
#
_entry.id   0bcb634ea7fc0bf30e9999316f1c9a56
#
_cell.length_a   1.000
_cell.length_b   1.000
_cell.length_c   1.000
_cell.angle_alpha   90.00
_cell.angle_beta   90.00
_cell.angle_gamma   90.00
#
_symmetry.space_group_name_H-M   'P 1'
#
loop_
_entity.id
_entity.type
_entity.pdbx_description
1 polymer ?
#
loop_
_entity_poly.entity_id
_entity_poly.type
_entity_poly.pdbx_seq_one_letter_code
_entity_poly.pdbx_strand_id
1 'polypeptide(L)'
;KVLVEEFIRGQEVEVAVLGNDNPFASVCGEIDSGAEFYDYDAKYISDCAHLYIPARISEQTAEQVRELAVRVYRAMGCRGLSRVDFFVKSDGEVVFNEINTIPGFTSISMYPKLFEASGIPYGELLDDLIALALEA
;
A
#
# COMPACT_ATOMS: atom_id res chain seq x y z
N LYS A 1 11.69 -2.94 -25.18
CA LYS A 1 11.47 -1.62 -24.55
C LYS A 1 12.04 -1.68 -23.13
N VAL A 2 12.67 -0.61 -22.68
CA VAL A 2 13.21 -0.47 -21.34
C VAL A 2 12.58 0.79 -20.73
N LEU A 3 12.13 0.69 -19.47
CA LEU A 3 11.67 1.82 -18.67
C LEU A 3 12.86 2.36 -17.89
N VAL A 4 13.03 3.67 -17.87
CA VAL A 4 14.05 4.37 -17.09
C VAL A 4 13.34 5.43 -16.24
N GLU A 5 13.48 5.34 -14.93
CA GLU A 5 12.82 6.22 -13.97
C GLU A 5 13.85 6.90 -13.08
N GLU A 6 13.49 8.01 -12.48
CA GLU A 6 14.31 8.67 -11.46
C GLU A 6 14.40 7.78 -10.22
N PHE A 7 15.61 7.63 -9.68
CA PHE A 7 15.78 6.94 -8.39
C PHE A 7 15.37 7.85 -7.24
N ILE A 8 14.33 7.47 -6.50
CA ILE A 8 13.84 8.21 -5.34
C ILE A 8 14.37 7.57 -4.05
N ARG A 9 15.11 8.36 -3.26
CA ARG A 9 15.51 7.96 -1.90
C ARG A 9 14.43 8.34 -0.91
N GLY A 10 13.85 7.34 -0.22
CA GLY A 10 12.80 7.54 0.76
C GLY A 10 12.39 6.24 1.43
N GLN A 11 11.53 6.34 2.45
CA GLN A 11 10.86 5.18 3.03
C GLN A 11 9.82 4.65 2.03
N GLU A 12 9.79 3.35 1.80
CA GLU A 12 8.79 2.70 0.96
C GLU A 12 7.54 2.46 1.81
N VAL A 13 6.44 3.15 1.46
CA VAL A 13 5.19 3.15 2.23
C VAL A 13 4.05 2.65 1.37
N GLU A 14 3.35 1.64 1.86
CA GLU A 14 2.20 1.01 1.20
C GLU A 14 0.90 1.32 1.92
N VAL A 15 -0.18 1.53 1.17
CA VAL A 15 -1.54 1.76 1.67
C VAL A 15 -2.53 0.89 0.92
N ALA A 16 -3.37 0.17 1.65
CA ALA A 16 -4.49 -0.57 1.09
C ALA A 16 -5.71 0.35 0.94
N VAL A 17 -6.39 0.28 -0.19
CA VAL A 17 -7.65 1.00 -0.45
C VAL A 17 -8.75 0.00 -0.74
N LEU A 18 -9.92 0.21 -0.15
CA LEU A 18 -11.11 -0.63 -0.27
C LEU A 18 -12.33 0.24 -0.59
N GLY A 19 -13.18 -0.21 -1.49
CA GLY A 19 -14.48 0.40 -1.77
C GLY A 19 -14.72 0.72 -3.24
N ASN A 20 -15.98 1.00 -3.56
CA ASN A 20 -16.41 1.41 -4.89
C ASN A 20 -16.57 2.94 -4.95
N ASP A 21 -17.77 3.46 -4.69
CA ASP A 21 -18.07 4.89 -4.81
C ASP A 21 -17.48 5.72 -3.64
N ASN A 22 -17.35 5.09 -2.46
CA ASN A 22 -16.78 5.71 -1.26
C ASN A 22 -15.55 4.94 -0.76
N PRO A 23 -14.44 4.90 -1.53
CA PRO A 23 -13.25 4.19 -1.13
C PRO A 23 -12.58 4.86 0.08
N PHE A 24 -11.99 4.04 0.94
CA PHE A 24 -11.23 4.48 2.09
C PHE A 24 -9.89 3.74 2.19
N ALA A 25 -8.93 4.36 2.86
CA ALA A 25 -7.57 3.87 3.02
C ALA A 25 -7.35 3.25 4.40
N SER A 26 -6.55 2.19 4.44
CA SER A 26 -6.03 1.58 5.67
C SER A 26 -5.03 2.49 6.39
N VAL A 27 -4.47 2.02 7.49
CA VAL A 27 -3.22 2.55 8.03
C VAL A 27 -2.08 2.36 7.01
N CYS A 28 -1.02 3.19 7.13
CA CYS A 28 0.18 3.04 6.31
C CYS A 28 1.06 1.91 6.84
N GLY A 29 1.62 1.09 5.95
CA GLY A 29 2.69 0.15 6.24
C GLY A 29 3.99 0.57 5.58
N GLU A 30 5.11 0.18 6.17
CA GLU A 30 6.44 0.46 5.65
C GLU A 30 7.17 -0.85 5.37
N ILE A 31 7.86 -0.90 4.23
CA ILE A 31 8.81 -1.97 3.89
C ILE A 31 10.22 -1.42 4.04
N ASP A 32 10.98 -2.01 4.96
CA ASP A 32 12.40 -1.71 5.14
C ASP A 32 13.21 -2.90 4.61
N SER A 33 13.78 -2.73 3.44
CA SER A 33 14.55 -3.79 2.77
C SER A 33 15.94 -4.00 3.40
N GLY A 34 16.38 -3.11 4.27
CA GLY A 34 17.72 -3.17 4.88
C GLY A 34 18.90 -3.05 3.89
N ALA A 35 18.65 -2.83 2.60
CA ALA A 35 19.64 -2.76 1.55
C ALA A 35 19.41 -1.54 0.63
N GLU A 36 20.48 -0.91 0.15
CA GLU A 36 20.40 0.22 -0.79
C GLU A 36 19.86 -0.17 -2.19
N PHE A 37 19.81 -1.45 -2.50
CA PHE A 37 19.24 -1.98 -3.74
C PHE A 37 18.32 -3.17 -3.46
N TYR A 38 17.08 -3.01 -3.84
CA TYR A 38 16.04 -4.01 -3.81
C TYR A 38 16.10 -4.79 -5.12
N ASP A 39 16.70 -5.97 -5.14
CA ASP A 39 16.50 -6.87 -6.26
C ASP A 39 15.33 -7.84 -5.98
N TYR A 40 14.88 -8.52 -7.04
CA TYR A 40 13.73 -9.44 -6.99
C TYR A 40 13.93 -10.56 -5.96
N ASP A 41 15.17 -10.96 -5.70
CA ASP A 41 15.50 -12.04 -4.76
C ASP A 41 15.32 -11.61 -3.30
N ALA A 42 15.54 -10.32 -2.98
CA ALA A 42 15.32 -9.77 -1.65
C ALA A 42 13.82 -9.72 -1.28
N LYS A 43 12.93 -9.50 -2.26
CA LYS A 43 11.46 -9.45 -2.04
C LYS A 43 10.84 -10.79 -1.62
N TYR A 44 11.41 -11.90 -2.07
CA TYR A 44 10.75 -13.21 -1.97
C TYR A 44 11.58 -14.31 -1.31
N ILE A 45 12.89 -14.13 -1.15
CA ILE A 45 13.82 -15.21 -0.75
C ILE A 45 14.59 -14.92 0.54
N SER A 46 14.77 -13.64 0.92
CA SER A 46 15.50 -13.30 2.15
C SER A 46 14.59 -12.80 3.26
N ASP A 47 14.75 -13.37 4.46
CA ASP A 47 14.11 -12.94 5.73
C ASP A 47 14.54 -11.52 6.20
N CYS A 48 15.10 -10.68 5.30
CA CYS A 48 15.73 -9.41 5.65
C CYS A 48 14.80 -8.20 5.51
N ALA A 49 13.63 -8.32 4.87
CA ALA A 49 12.70 -7.20 4.80
C ALA A 49 11.89 -7.10 6.08
N HIS A 50 12.03 -5.98 6.79
CA HIS A 50 11.22 -5.69 7.98
C HIS A 50 9.95 -4.92 7.58
N LEU A 51 8.80 -5.43 8.02
CA LEU A 51 7.51 -4.77 7.85
C LEU A 51 7.16 -4.00 9.13
N TYR A 52 6.85 -2.71 9.00
CA TYR A 52 6.37 -1.89 10.10
C TYR A 52 4.92 -1.46 9.83
N ILE A 53 4.00 -1.90 10.68
CA ILE A 53 2.59 -1.55 10.62
C ILE A 53 2.15 -1.10 12.03
N PRO A 54 1.87 0.20 12.22
CA PRO A 54 1.93 1.29 11.23
C PRO A 54 3.37 1.67 10.81
N ALA A 55 3.49 2.34 9.65
CA ALA A 55 4.74 2.88 9.14
C ALA A 55 5.39 3.89 10.10
N ARG A 56 6.71 3.97 10.11
CA ARG A 56 7.52 4.88 10.96
C ARG A 56 7.60 6.29 10.39
N ILE A 57 6.46 6.88 10.08
CA ILE A 57 6.30 8.25 9.56
C ILE A 57 5.46 9.09 10.53
N SER A 58 5.48 10.43 10.37
CA SER A 58 4.63 11.30 11.20
C SER A 58 3.15 11.08 10.90
N GLU A 59 2.27 11.34 11.88
CA GLU A 59 0.82 11.26 11.71
C GLU A 59 0.33 12.16 10.56
N GLN A 60 0.90 13.37 10.44
CA GLN A 60 0.58 14.29 9.36
C GLN A 60 0.95 13.70 7.98
N THR A 61 2.11 13.07 7.88
CA THR A 61 2.55 12.41 6.63
C THR A 61 1.67 11.20 6.33
N ALA A 62 1.33 10.40 7.34
CA ALA A 62 0.45 9.25 7.19
C ALA A 62 -0.93 9.66 6.65
N GLU A 63 -1.52 10.75 7.18
CA GLU A 63 -2.80 11.25 6.68
C GLU A 63 -2.70 11.74 5.23
N GLN A 64 -1.63 12.48 4.89
CA GLN A 64 -1.36 12.91 3.52
C GLN A 64 -1.25 11.72 2.55
N VAL A 65 -0.52 10.66 2.94
CA VAL A 65 -0.36 9.44 2.14
C VAL A 65 -1.70 8.76 1.92
N ARG A 66 -2.54 8.62 2.96
CA ARG A 66 -3.88 8.03 2.89
C ARG A 66 -4.81 8.80 1.96
N GLU A 67 -4.83 10.15 2.08
CA GLU A 67 -5.61 11.02 1.19
C GLU A 67 -5.16 10.87 -0.28
N LEU A 68 -3.85 10.87 -0.52
CA LEU A 68 -3.29 10.70 -1.85
C LEU A 68 -3.62 9.30 -2.41
N ALA A 69 -3.58 8.24 -1.60
CA ALA A 69 -3.93 6.89 -2.03
C ALA A 69 -5.38 6.82 -2.54
N VAL A 70 -6.34 7.41 -1.81
CA VAL A 70 -7.74 7.48 -2.25
C VAL A 70 -7.89 8.32 -3.52
N ARG A 71 -7.14 9.42 -3.65
CA ARG A 71 -7.16 10.25 -4.87
C ARG A 71 -6.63 9.50 -6.09
N VAL A 72 -5.51 8.80 -5.94
CA VAL A 72 -4.92 7.95 -7.01
C VAL A 72 -5.92 6.86 -7.40
N TYR A 73 -6.48 6.15 -6.42
CA TYR A 73 -7.48 5.11 -6.62
C TYR A 73 -8.66 5.58 -7.48
N ARG A 74 -9.24 6.74 -7.12
CA ARG A 74 -10.35 7.35 -7.88
C ARG A 74 -9.93 7.80 -9.27
N ALA A 75 -8.76 8.43 -9.41
CA ALA A 75 -8.24 8.92 -10.67
C ALA A 75 -7.98 7.79 -11.68
N MET A 76 -7.59 6.61 -11.17
CA MET A 76 -7.38 5.40 -11.98
C MET A 76 -8.67 4.62 -12.26
N GLY A 77 -9.82 5.07 -11.75
CA GLY A 77 -11.10 4.38 -11.92
C GLY A 77 -11.16 3.01 -11.25
N CYS A 78 -10.41 2.79 -10.16
CA CYS A 78 -10.40 1.54 -9.42
C CYS A 78 -11.73 1.31 -8.68
N ARG A 79 -12.07 0.02 -8.51
CA ARG A 79 -13.21 -0.45 -7.71
C ARG A 79 -12.77 -1.71 -6.94
N GLY A 80 -13.44 -1.97 -5.82
CA GLY A 80 -13.15 -3.11 -4.95
C GLY A 80 -11.90 -2.89 -4.12
N LEU A 81 -10.72 -3.19 -4.65
CA LEU A 81 -9.46 -3.15 -3.90
C LEU A 81 -8.28 -2.65 -4.74
N SER A 82 -7.31 -2.03 -4.09
CA SER A 82 -5.95 -1.85 -4.61
C SER A 82 -4.96 -1.57 -3.48
N ARG A 83 -3.66 -1.74 -3.75
CA ARG A 83 -2.58 -1.24 -2.92
C ARG A 83 -1.91 -0.10 -3.67
N VAL A 84 -1.67 1.00 -2.98
CA VAL A 84 -1.00 2.19 -3.53
C VAL A 84 0.31 2.38 -2.79
N ASP A 85 1.40 2.49 -3.53
CA ASP A 85 2.75 2.50 -3.01
C ASP A 85 3.39 3.88 -3.24
N PHE A 86 4.09 4.37 -2.22
CA PHE A 86 4.70 5.70 -2.19
C PHE A 86 6.14 5.64 -1.68
N PHE A 87 6.93 6.64 -2.05
CA PHE A 87 8.17 6.98 -1.37
C PHE A 87 7.94 8.23 -0.50
N VAL A 88 8.33 8.15 0.77
CA VAL A 88 8.34 9.30 1.68
C VAL A 88 9.79 9.73 1.87
N LYS A 89 10.14 10.91 1.34
CA LYS A 89 11.49 11.46 1.45
C LYS A 89 11.79 11.98 2.85
N SER A 90 13.07 12.18 3.15
CA SER A 90 13.53 12.70 4.45
C SER A 90 13.04 14.12 4.77
N ASP A 91 12.66 14.91 3.76
CA ASP A 91 12.07 16.24 3.90
C ASP A 91 10.53 16.20 4.06
N GLY A 92 9.93 15.00 4.05
CA GLY A 92 8.49 14.79 4.17
C GLY A 92 7.74 14.84 2.85
N GLU A 93 8.42 15.04 1.71
CA GLU A 93 7.77 14.95 0.39
C GLU A 93 7.28 13.52 0.14
N VAL A 94 6.02 13.40 -0.28
CA VAL A 94 5.38 12.13 -0.64
C VAL A 94 5.35 12.00 -2.15
N VAL A 95 6.00 10.97 -2.68
CA VAL A 95 6.08 10.68 -4.12
C VAL A 95 5.29 9.40 -4.41
N PHE A 96 4.31 9.49 -5.31
CA PHE A 96 3.58 8.31 -5.79
C PHE A 96 4.51 7.43 -6.62
N ASN A 97 4.50 6.13 -6.36
CA ASN A 97 5.27 5.12 -7.09
C ASN A 97 4.36 4.32 -8.03
N GLU A 98 3.52 3.46 -7.46
CA GLU A 98 2.66 2.58 -8.26
C GLU A 98 1.32 2.30 -7.59
N ILE A 99 0.35 1.79 -8.37
CA ILE A 99 -0.89 1.22 -7.89
C ILE A 99 -1.03 -0.23 -8.37
N ASN A 100 -1.26 -1.13 -7.43
CA ASN A 100 -1.47 -2.54 -7.70
C ASN A 100 -2.95 -2.88 -7.51
N THR A 101 -3.64 -3.14 -8.63
CA THR A 101 -5.09 -3.40 -8.65
C THR A 101 -5.46 -4.86 -8.36
N ILE A 102 -4.48 -5.76 -8.28
CA ILE A 102 -4.63 -7.15 -7.84
C ILE A 102 -3.51 -7.46 -6.84
N PRO A 103 -3.53 -6.84 -5.64
CA PRO A 103 -2.48 -7.04 -4.66
C PRO A 103 -2.47 -8.48 -4.15
N GLY A 104 -1.30 -8.95 -3.70
CA GLY A 104 -1.19 -10.24 -3.04
C GLY A 104 -2.15 -10.35 -1.86
N PHE A 105 -2.74 -11.54 -1.68
CA PHE A 105 -3.77 -11.80 -0.67
C PHE A 105 -3.50 -13.09 0.11
N THR A 106 -2.24 -13.29 0.47
CA THR A 106 -1.79 -14.41 1.32
C THR A 106 -1.56 -13.95 2.76
N SER A 107 -1.29 -14.88 3.67
CA SER A 107 -1.01 -14.58 5.09
C SER A 107 0.22 -13.68 5.31
N ILE A 108 1.13 -13.60 4.34
CA ILE A 108 2.32 -12.74 4.39
C ILE A 108 2.11 -11.41 3.64
N SER A 109 1.04 -11.29 2.86
CA SER A 109 0.80 -10.12 2.00
C SER A 109 0.43 -8.87 2.83
N MET A 110 0.93 -7.71 2.38
CA MET A 110 0.72 -6.44 3.06
C MET A 110 -0.75 -6.02 3.09
N TYR A 111 -1.49 -6.19 1.98
CA TYR A 111 -2.86 -5.71 1.87
C TYR A 111 -3.78 -6.18 3.02
N PRO A 112 -3.94 -7.48 3.32
CA PRO A 112 -4.78 -7.91 4.43
C PRO A 112 -4.22 -7.49 5.80
N LYS A 113 -2.89 -7.45 5.98
CA LYS A 113 -2.28 -7.01 7.24
C LYS A 113 -2.57 -5.54 7.55
N LEU A 114 -2.60 -4.67 6.53
CA LEU A 114 -2.93 -3.26 6.69
C LEU A 114 -4.37 -3.06 7.15
N PHE A 115 -5.33 -3.83 6.60
CA PHE A 115 -6.72 -3.77 7.05
C PHE A 115 -6.92 -4.39 8.43
N GLU A 116 -6.24 -5.48 8.76
CA GLU A 116 -6.26 -6.05 10.11
C GLU A 116 -5.77 -5.04 11.15
N ALA A 117 -4.67 -4.34 10.86
CA ALA A 117 -4.16 -3.26 11.71
C ALA A 117 -5.09 -2.02 11.74
N SER A 118 -5.97 -1.87 10.76
CA SER A 118 -7.02 -0.83 10.70
C SER A 118 -8.31 -1.25 11.41
N GLY A 119 -8.37 -2.45 12.00
CA GLY A 119 -9.52 -2.96 12.73
C GLY A 119 -10.52 -3.76 11.88
N ILE A 120 -10.17 -4.13 10.65
CA ILE A 120 -10.99 -4.99 9.77
C ILE A 120 -10.33 -6.38 9.69
N PRO A 121 -10.85 -7.39 10.38
CA PRO A 121 -10.32 -8.75 10.36
C PRO A 121 -10.40 -9.37 8.95
N TYR A 122 -9.51 -10.33 8.68
CA TYR A 122 -9.41 -10.98 7.36
C TYR A 122 -10.76 -11.52 6.82
N GLY A 123 -11.58 -12.15 7.68
CA GLY A 123 -12.88 -12.68 7.27
C GLY A 123 -13.87 -11.57 6.87
N GLU A 124 -13.92 -10.48 7.64
CA GLU A 124 -14.75 -9.31 7.34
C GLU A 124 -14.29 -8.62 6.04
N LEU A 125 -12.99 -8.51 5.83
CA LEU A 125 -12.43 -7.97 4.59
C LEU A 125 -12.84 -8.79 3.36
N LEU A 126 -12.93 -10.12 3.48
CA LEU A 126 -13.42 -10.98 2.40
C LEU A 126 -14.92 -10.76 2.12
N ASP A 127 -15.73 -10.67 3.18
CA ASP A 127 -17.16 -10.40 3.05
C ASP A 127 -17.42 -9.04 2.40
N ASP A 128 -16.67 -8.01 2.79
CA ASP A 128 -16.74 -6.67 2.18
C ASP A 128 -16.37 -6.71 0.69
N LEU A 129 -15.31 -7.41 0.31
CA LEU A 129 -14.92 -7.55 -1.09
C LEU A 129 -15.98 -8.27 -1.94
N ILE A 130 -16.62 -9.30 -1.38
CA ILE A 130 -17.73 -10.00 -2.03
C ILE A 130 -18.94 -9.05 -2.18
N ALA A 131 -19.28 -8.29 -1.13
CA ALA A 131 -20.37 -7.32 -1.18
C ALA A 131 -20.09 -6.25 -2.24
N LEU A 132 -18.89 -5.67 -2.28
CA LEU A 132 -18.50 -4.68 -3.30
C LEU A 132 -18.57 -5.24 -4.73
N ALA A 133 -18.25 -6.51 -4.93
CA ALA A 133 -18.35 -7.16 -6.24
C ALA A 133 -19.82 -7.34 -6.70
N LEU A 134 -20.78 -7.38 -5.77
CA LEU A 134 -22.21 -7.51 -6.06
C LEU A 134 -22.92 -6.17 -6.27
N GLU A 135 -22.26 -5.04 -5.98
CA GLU A 135 -22.79 -3.68 -6.21
C GLU A 135 -22.75 -3.23 -7.68
N ALA A 136 -22.37 -4.06 -8.61
CA ALA A 136 -22.11 -3.70 -10.01
C ALA A 136 -23.36 -3.26 -10.79
#